data_86bf203f8b2186920ce1d08da780835c
#
_entry.id   86bf203f8b2186920ce1d08da780835c
#
_cell.length_a   1.000
_cell.length_b   1.000
_cell.length_c   1.000
_cell.angle_alpha   90.00
_cell.angle_beta   90.00
_cell.angle_gamma   90.00
#
_symmetry.space_group_name_H-M   'P 1'
#
loop_
_entity.id
_entity.type
_entity.pdbx_description
1 polymer ?
#
loop_
_entity_poly.entity_id
_entity_poly.type
_entity_poly.pdbx_seq_one_letter_code
_entity_poly.pdbx_strand_id
1 'polypeptide(L)'
;MFFEPLAGWRTTMVRERRTKIDWAHCMKRLLEKHYPDAEKVILVMDNLNTHGLSSFYEAFPPEEACQLAQRLDIHYTPEHGSWLNMAEIENSAMARQCLSRRIPEKEVMEEETSAWANQRNEEGATANWRFRTEDARIKLRRLYPHIDG
;
A
#
# COMPACT_ATOMS: atom_id res chain seq x y z
N MET A 1 -3.06 4.49 -1.79
CA MET A 1 -3.61 3.34 -2.56
C MET A 1 -3.22 2.04 -1.88
N PHE A 2 -4.15 1.10 -1.86
CA PHE A 2 -3.90 -0.30 -1.52
C PHE A 2 -4.04 -1.14 -2.79
N PHE A 3 -3.20 -2.13 -2.93
CA PHE A 3 -3.20 -3.02 -4.08
C PHE A 3 -2.95 -4.47 -3.66
N GLU A 4 -3.83 -5.36 -4.08
CA GLU A 4 -3.70 -6.80 -3.93
C GLU A 4 -3.36 -7.41 -5.31
N PRO A 5 -2.07 -7.67 -5.58
CA PRO A 5 -1.60 -7.99 -6.94
C PRO A 5 -2.17 -9.28 -7.50
N LEU A 6 -2.33 -10.30 -6.66
CA LEU A 6 -2.80 -11.63 -7.09
C LEU A 6 -4.30 -11.64 -7.41
N ALA A 7 -5.08 -10.88 -6.66
CA ALA A 7 -6.51 -10.74 -6.90
C ALA A 7 -6.85 -9.72 -7.99
N GLY A 8 -5.88 -8.87 -8.36
CA GLY A 8 -6.13 -7.77 -9.30
C GLY A 8 -7.07 -6.72 -8.73
N TRP A 9 -7.06 -6.55 -7.39
CA TRP A 9 -7.92 -5.61 -6.69
C TRP A 9 -7.13 -4.44 -6.12
N ARG A 10 -7.73 -3.26 -6.18
CA ARG A 10 -7.17 -2.03 -5.59
C ARG A 10 -8.25 -1.12 -5.07
N THR A 11 -7.86 -0.26 -4.13
CA THR A 11 -8.69 0.84 -3.65
C THR A 11 -7.84 2.07 -3.37
N THR A 12 -8.44 3.22 -3.53
CA THR A 12 -7.82 4.53 -3.26
C THR A 12 -8.52 5.22 -2.10
N MET A 13 -7.75 5.99 -1.34
CA MET A 13 -8.28 6.86 -0.30
C MET A 13 -7.55 8.20 -0.39
N VAL A 14 -8.29 9.25 -0.67
CA VAL A 14 -7.75 10.61 -0.74
C VAL A 14 -7.85 11.26 0.63
N ARG A 15 -6.72 11.74 1.13
CA ARG A 15 -6.63 12.45 2.42
C ARG A 15 -5.93 13.80 2.22
N GLU A 16 -6.22 14.75 3.06
CA GLU A 16 -5.63 16.09 3.00
C GLU A 16 -4.16 16.09 3.46
N ARG A 17 -3.83 15.19 4.38
CA ARG A 17 -2.51 15.07 5.00
C ARG A 17 -2.03 13.63 5.01
N ARG A 18 -0.73 13.46 5.24
CA ARG A 18 -0.06 12.17 5.37
C ARG A 18 0.43 11.98 6.80
N THR A 19 -0.48 12.07 7.76
CA THR A 19 -0.16 11.89 9.18
C THR A 19 -0.26 10.42 9.58
N LYS A 20 0.29 10.09 10.76
CA LYS A 20 0.11 8.77 11.39
C LYS A 20 -1.37 8.44 11.63
N ILE A 21 -2.16 9.45 12.01
CA ILE A 21 -3.60 9.33 12.25
C ILE A 21 -4.33 9.03 10.93
N ASP A 22 -3.98 9.72 9.85
CA ASP A 22 -4.56 9.44 8.52
C ASP A 22 -4.26 8.01 8.08
N TRP A 23 -3.03 7.56 8.27
CA TRP A 23 -2.64 6.19 7.97
C TRP A 23 -3.45 5.17 8.79
N ALA A 24 -3.60 5.40 10.10
CA ALA A 24 -4.36 4.53 11.00
C ALA A 24 -5.84 4.42 10.57
N HIS A 25 -6.47 5.52 10.19
CA HIS A 25 -7.84 5.52 9.67
C HIS A 25 -7.96 4.78 8.32
N CYS A 26 -6.99 4.92 7.44
CA CYS A 26 -6.96 4.17 6.18
C CYS A 26 -6.83 2.67 6.42
N MET A 27 -5.98 2.26 7.37
CA MET A 27 -5.83 0.84 7.75
C MET A 27 -7.08 0.28 8.39
N LYS A 28 -7.70 1.02 9.30
CA LYS A 28 -8.97 0.62 9.92
C LYS A 28 -10.04 0.38 8.85
N ARG A 29 -10.20 1.31 7.92
CA ARG A 29 -11.15 1.16 6.81
C ARG A 29 -10.83 -0.04 5.93
N LEU A 30 -9.55 -0.30 5.64
CA LEU A 30 -9.13 -1.47 4.89
C LEU A 30 -9.55 -2.76 5.58
N LEU A 31 -9.25 -2.90 6.88
CA LEU A 31 -9.53 -4.09 7.66
C LEU A 31 -11.02 -4.32 7.88
N GLU A 32 -11.78 -3.29 8.20
CA GLU A 32 -13.20 -3.42 8.56
C GLU A 32 -14.12 -3.51 7.34
N LYS A 33 -13.81 -2.77 6.27
CA LYS A 33 -14.67 -2.70 5.08
C LYS A 33 -14.31 -3.71 4.01
N HIS A 34 -13.02 -3.90 3.74
CA HIS A 34 -12.56 -4.71 2.62
C HIS A 34 -12.15 -6.12 3.03
N TYR A 35 -11.66 -6.30 4.25
CA TYR A 35 -11.24 -7.60 4.78
C TYR A 35 -11.84 -7.90 6.16
N PRO A 36 -13.17 -7.78 6.33
CA PRO A 36 -13.80 -7.95 7.66
C PRO A 36 -13.57 -9.33 8.26
N ASP A 37 -13.51 -10.36 7.45
CA ASP A 37 -13.40 -11.75 7.88
C ASP A 37 -11.95 -12.27 7.94
N ALA A 38 -10.97 -11.48 7.51
CA ALA A 38 -9.57 -11.87 7.58
C ALA A 38 -9.04 -11.74 9.01
N GLU A 39 -8.52 -12.82 9.56
CA GLU A 39 -7.85 -12.79 10.86
C GLU A 39 -6.57 -11.97 10.79
N LYS A 40 -5.84 -12.10 9.69
CA LYS A 40 -4.59 -11.39 9.45
C LYS A 40 -4.45 -10.93 8.00
N VAL A 41 -3.96 -9.71 7.83
CA VAL A 41 -3.63 -9.13 6.52
C VAL A 41 -2.14 -8.87 6.48
N ILE A 42 -1.46 -9.45 5.50
CA ILE A 42 -0.04 -9.18 5.23
C ILE A 42 0.03 -7.88 4.43
N LEU A 43 0.69 -6.89 4.99
CA LEU A 43 0.85 -5.57 4.40
C LEU A 43 2.32 -5.33 4.04
N VAL A 44 2.59 -5.09 2.77
CA VAL A 44 3.90 -4.65 2.29
C VAL A 44 3.85 -3.14 2.05
N MET A 45 4.77 -2.40 2.64
CA MET A 45 4.83 -0.94 2.52
C MET A 45 6.26 -0.41 2.61
N ASP A 46 6.44 0.83 2.21
CA ASP A 46 7.71 1.52 2.37
C ASP A 46 7.99 1.84 3.84
N ASN A 47 9.27 1.81 4.19
CA ASN A 47 9.71 2.17 5.55
C ASN A 47 9.74 3.69 5.73
N LEU A 48 8.56 4.30 5.69
CA LEU A 48 8.37 5.70 6.06
C LEU A 48 8.19 5.79 7.58
N ASN A 49 8.97 6.62 8.24
CA ASN A 49 8.98 6.80 9.70
C ASN A 49 7.62 7.18 10.32
N THR A 50 6.64 7.53 9.49
CA THR A 50 5.31 7.98 9.91
C THR A 50 4.27 6.87 9.97
N HIS A 51 4.58 5.67 9.48
CA HIS A 51 3.62 4.60 9.35
C HIS A 51 4.06 3.35 10.10
N GLY A 52 3.22 2.87 10.99
CA GLY A 52 3.47 1.68 11.77
C GLY A 52 2.36 1.40 12.79
N LEU A 53 2.44 0.27 13.47
CA LEU A 53 1.42 -0.16 14.43
C LEU A 53 1.18 0.84 15.56
N SER A 54 2.21 1.60 15.96
CA SER A 54 2.10 2.66 16.96
C SER A 54 1.10 3.76 16.56
N SER A 55 0.86 3.95 15.26
CA SER A 55 -0.11 4.93 14.76
C SER A 55 -1.54 4.64 15.21
N PHE A 56 -1.89 3.37 15.43
CA PHE A 56 -3.19 3.01 15.95
C PHE A 56 -3.43 3.54 17.36
N TYR A 57 -2.40 3.52 18.21
CA TYR A 57 -2.48 4.00 19.59
C TYR A 57 -2.56 5.52 19.70
N GLU A 58 -2.12 6.23 18.66
CA GLU A 58 -2.31 7.69 18.56
C GLU A 58 -3.72 8.06 18.08
N ALA A 59 -4.33 7.21 17.24
CA ALA A 59 -5.62 7.49 16.59
C ALA A 59 -6.84 6.93 17.34
N PHE A 60 -6.69 5.82 18.07
CA PHE A 60 -7.78 5.06 18.67
C PHE A 60 -7.52 4.73 20.14
N PRO A 61 -8.58 4.42 20.91
CA PRO A 61 -8.42 3.88 22.27
C PRO A 61 -7.55 2.61 22.29
N PRO A 62 -6.81 2.34 23.39
CA PRO A 62 -5.83 1.25 23.43
C PRO A 62 -6.40 -0.14 23.08
N GLU A 63 -7.62 -0.43 23.47
CA GLU A 63 -8.27 -1.72 23.19
C GLU A 63 -8.52 -1.89 21.68
N GLU A 64 -9.10 -0.89 21.04
CA GLU A 64 -9.34 -0.88 19.60
C GLU A 64 -8.02 -0.90 18.82
N ALA A 65 -7.04 -0.10 19.25
CA ALA A 65 -5.71 -0.07 18.64
C ALA A 65 -5.02 -1.43 18.68
N CYS A 66 -5.13 -2.14 19.80
CA CYS A 66 -4.58 -3.47 19.96
C CYS A 66 -5.24 -4.48 19.01
N GLN A 67 -6.58 -4.46 18.91
CA GLN A 67 -7.31 -5.33 18.01
C GLN A 67 -6.95 -5.13 16.55
N LEU A 68 -6.82 -3.87 16.11
CA LEU A 68 -6.39 -3.55 14.75
C LEU A 68 -4.94 -3.97 14.49
N ALA A 69 -4.04 -3.71 15.43
CA ALA A 69 -2.63 -4.05 15.33
C ALA A 69 -2.41 -5.58 15.20
N GLN A 70 -3.18 -6.37 15.91
CA GLN A 70 -3.10 -7.84 15.83
C GLN A 70 -3.53 -8.41 14.48
N ARG A 71 -4.31 -7.67 13.71
CA ARG A 71 -4.79 -8.09 12.39
C ARG A 71 -3.82 -7.75 11.25
N LEU A 72 -2.75 -7.00 11.51
CA LEU A 72 -1.74 -6.63 10.52
C LEU A 72 -0.42 -7.36 10.76
N ASP A 73 0.12 -7.91 9.69
CA ASP A 73 1.49 -8.38 9.59
C ASP A 73 2.24 -7.48 8.59
N ILE A 74 3.03 -6.54 9.11
CA ILE A 74 3.66 -5.50 8.30
C ILE A 74 5.07 -5.93 7.90
N HIS A 75 5.32 -5.91 6.59
CA HIS A 75 6.63 -6.10 5.99
C HIS A 75 7.06 -4.83 5.26
N TYR A 76 8.23 -4.33 5.59
CA TYR A 76 8.78 -3.14 4.96
C TYR A 76 9.67 -3.51 3.78
N THR A 77 9.58 -2.74 2.68
CA THR A 77 10.54 -2.85 1.60
C THR A 77 11.92 -2.39 2.08
N PRO A 78 13.02 -3.01 1.59
CA PRO A 78 14.36 -2.60 1.98
C PRO A 78 14.66 -1.17 1.54
N GLU A 79 15.61 -0.54 2.23
CA GLU A 79 16.13 0.77 1.85
C GLU A 79 16.59 0.75 0.38
N HIS A 80 16.21 1.77 -0.38
CA HIS A 80 16.42 1.84 -1.85
C HIS A 80 15.76 0.71 -2.67
N GLY A 81 14.86 -0.06 -2.03
CA GLY A 81 14.12 -1.15 -2.66
C GLY A 81 12.62 -0.88 -2.84
N SER A 82 12.19 0.39 -2.81
CA SER A 82 10.77 0.79 -2.94
C SER A 82 10.13 0.29 -4.24
N TRP A 83 10.92 0.11 -5.30
CA TRP A 83 10.47 -0.47 -6.57
C TRP A 83 9.97 -1.92 -6.44
N LEU A 84 10.26 -2.61 -5.33
CA LEU A 84 9.65 -3.90 -4.97
C LEU A 84 8.22 -3.76 -4.47
N ASN A 85 7.79 -2.56 -4.12
CA ASN A 85 6.43 -2.29 -3.72
C ASN A 85 5.54 -2.21 -4.97
N MET A 86 4.72 -3.22 -5.19
CA MET A 86 3.84 -3.28 -6.36
C MET A 86 2.80 -2.16 -6.40
N ALA A 87 2.44 -1.59 -5.25
CA ALA A 87 1.54 -0.43 -5.18
C ALA A 87 2.16 0.81 -5.86
N GLU A 88 3.48 0.96 -5.86
CA GLU A 88 4.14 2.06 -6.59
C GLU A 88 4.02 1.93 -8.10
N ILE A 89 4.05 0.71 -8.62
CA ILE A 89 3.82 0.44 -10.05
C ILE A 89 2.40 0.84 -10.41
N GLU A 90 1.45 0.47 -9.60
CA GLU A 90 0.04 0.79 -9.77
C GLU A 90 -0.25 2.29 -9.59
N ASN A 91 0.43 2.96 -8.65
CA ASN A 91 0.41 4.42 -8.51
C ASN A 91 0.90 5.12 -9.78
N SER A 92 1.95 4.60 -10.40
CA SER A 92 2.47 5.15 -11.67
C SER A 92 1.45 4.99 -12.81
N ALA A 93 0.72 3.89 -12.85
CA ALA A 93 -0.36 3.71 -13.80
C ALA A 93 -1.50 4.71 -13.56
N MET A 94 -1.92 4.89 -12.31
CA MET A 94 -2.93 5.88 -11.93
C MET A 94 -2.50 7.30 -12.29
N ALA A 95 -1.25 7.67 -12.03
CA ALA A 95 -0.73 8.97 -12.35
C ALA A 95 -0.81 9.27 -13.85
N ARG A 96 -0.48 8.30 -14.70
CA ARG A 96 -0.55 8.46 -16.15
C ARG A 96 -1.96 8.45 -16.72
N GLN A 97 -2.84 7.61 -16.18
CA GLN A 97 -4.18 7.37 -16.73
C GLN A 97 -5.26 8.28 -16.15
N CYS A 98 -5.11 8.69 -14.91
CA CYS A 98 -6.15 9.42 -14.16
C CYS A 98 -5.68 10.80 -13.70
N LEU A 99 -4.44 10.95 -13.27
CA LEU A 99 -3.93 12.18 -12.65
C LEU A 99 -2.99 12.99 -13.57
N SER A 100 -3.10 12.83 -14.87
CA SER A 100 -2.29 13.56 -15.87
C SER A 100 -2.61 15.06 -15.93
N ARG A 101 -3.71 15.50 -15.33
CA ARG A 101 -4.14 16.89 -15.20
C ARG A 101 -4.19 17.32 -13.73
N ARG A 102 -4.10 18.62 -13.50
CA ARG A 102 -4.30 19.20 -12.17
C ARG A 102 -5.76 19.04 -11.74
N ILE A 103 -5.99 18.42 -10.57
CA ILE A 103 -7.30 18.28 -9.95
C ILE A 103 -7.23 19.02 -8.61
N PRO A 104 -7.77 20.26 -8.52
CA PRO A 104 -7.64 21.08 -7.32
C PRO A 104 -8.59 20.69 -6.19
N GLU A 105 -9.71 20.03 -6.52
CA GLU A 105 -10.75 19.66 -5.57
C GLU A 105 -10.58 18.22 -5.10
N LYS A 106 -10.60 18.04 -3.77
CA LYS A 106 -10.42 16.73 -3.14
C LYS A 106 -11.53 15.75 -3.55
N GLU A 107 -12.77 16.23 -3.58
CA GLU A 107 -13.94 15.43 -3.92
C GLU A 107 -13.85 14.90 -5.36
N VAL A 108 -13.44 15.75 -6.30
CA VAL A 108 -13.22 15.36 -7.70
C VAL A 108 -12.08 14.35 -7.81
N MET A 109 -10.99 14.54 -7.07
CA MET A 109 -9.88 13.58 -7.03
C MET A 109 -10.34 12.23 -6.48
N GLU A 110 -11.17 12.21 -5.45
CA GLU A 110 -11.70 10.99 -4.85
C GLU A 110 -12.62 10.23 -5.83
N GLU A 111 -13.49 10.93 -6.52
CA GLU A 111 -14.35 10.36 -7.57
C GLU A 111 -13.55 9.78 -8.74
N GLU A 112 -12.62 10.55 -9.27
CA GLU A 112 -11.78 10.15 -10.42
C GLU A 112 -10.90 8.93 -10.07
N THR A 113 -10.24 8.94 -8.93
CA THR A 113 -9.38 7.82 -8.51
C THR A 113 -10.18 6.58 -8.15
N SER A 114 -11.37 6.74 -7.57
CA SER A 114 -12.28 5.63 -7.27
C SER A 114 -12.83 5.00 -8.55
N ALA A 115 -13.25 5.81 -9.51
CA ALA A 115 -13.73 5.34 -10.81
C ALA A 115 -12.63 4.57 -11.57
N TRP A 116 -11.42 5.10 -11.57
CA TRP A 116 -10.26 4.43 -12.16
C TRP A 116 -9.97 3.07 -11.48
N ALA A 117 -9.98 3.03 -10.15
CA ALA A 117 -9.75 1.80 -9.40
C ALA A 117 -10.83 0.75 -9.68
N ASN A 118 -12.10 1.15 -9.70
CA ASN A 118 -13.22 0.26 -9.99
C ASN A 118 -13.13 -0.33 -11.40
N GLN A 119 -12.82 0.48 -12.41
CA GLN A 119 -12.65 0.00 -13.78
C GLN A 119 -11.54 -1.05 -13.87
N ARG A 120 -10.38 -0.79 -13.26
CA ARG A 120 -9.28 -1.75 -13.28
C ARG A 120 -9.58 -3.03 -12.50
N ASN A 121 -10.38 -2.94 -11.45
CA ASN A 121 -10.84 -4.11 -10.69
C ASN A 121 -11.79 -4.97 -11.53
N GLU A 122 -12.69 -4.36 -12.29
CA GLU A 122 -13.59 -5.07 -13.23
C GLU A 122 -12.81 -5.75 -14.36
N GLU A 123 -11.77 -5.11 -14.87
CA GLU A 123 -10.86 -5.66 -15.88
C GLU A 123 -9.98 -6.79 -15.32
N GLY A 124 -9.92 -6.95 -13.99
CA GLY A 124 -9.04 -7.91 -13.33
C GLY A 124 -7.56 -7.63 -13.57
N ALA A 125 -7.17 -6.35 -13.68
CA ALA A 125 -5.81 -5.94 -14.01
C ALA A 125 -4.83 -6.32 -12.89
N THR A 126 -4.15 -7.44 -13.07
CA THR A 126 -3.11 -7.95 -12.17
C THR A 126 -1.74 -7.38 -12.53
N ALA A 127 -0.81 -7.40 -11.58
CA ALA A 127 0.59 -7.13 -11.87
C ALA A 127 1.25 -8.40 -12.41
N ASN A 128 1.80 -8.32 -13.62
CA ASN A 128 2.62 -9.40 -14.16
C ASN A 128 4.05 -9.27 -13.62
N TRP A 129 4.26 -9.83 -12.42
CA TRP A 129 5.53 -9.78 -11.75
C TRP A 129 6.47 -10.84 -12.31
N ARG A 130 7.45 -10.41 -13.10
CA ARG A 130 8.47 -11.30 -13.70
C ARG A 130 9.79 -11.31 -12.94
N PHE A 131 9.87 -10.54 -11.87
CA PHE A 131 11.08 -10.41 -11.07
C PHE A 131 11.25 -11.64 -10.19
N ARG A 132 12.39 -12.33 -10.32
CA ARG A 132 12.72 -13.56 -9.59
C ARG A 132 13.79 -13.29 -8.54
N THR A 133 14.02 -14.27 -7.67
CA THR A 133 15.06 -14.19 -6.63
C THR A 133 16.46 -13.98 -7.23
N GLU A 134 16.73 -14.58 -8.40
CA GLU A 134 17.99 -14.40 -9.12
C GLU A 134 18.16 -12.95 -9.59
N ASP A 135 17.11 -12.34 -10.13
CA ASP A 135 17.10 -10.94 -10.55
C ASP A 135 17.30 -10.02 -9.34
N ALA A 136 16.69 -10.36 -8.19
CA ALA A 136 16.88 -9.64 -6.94
C ALA A 136 18.35 -9.67 -6.50
N ARG A 137 19.00 -10.84 -6.52
CA ARG A 137 20.41 -10.99 -6.15
C ARG A 137 21.33 -10.15 -7.03
N ILE A 138 21.06 -10.07 -8.32
CA ILE A 138 21.83 -9.23 -9.26
C ILE A 138 21.61 -7.75 -8.99
N LYS A 139 20.35 -7.33 -8.91
CA LYS A 139 19.98 -5.91 -8.80
C LYS A 139 20.26 -5.35 -7.41
N LEU A 140 20.12 -6.16 -6.37
CA LEU A 140 20.38 -5.80 -4.98
C LEU A 140 21.80 -6.15 -4.51
N ARG A 141 22.69 -6.55 -5.40
CA ARG A 141 24.06 -6.96 -5.08
C ARG A 141 24.82 -5.98 -4.20
N ARG A 142 24.54 -4.69 -4.33
CA ARG A 142 25.14 -3.63 -3.51
C ARG A 142 24.61 -3.57 -2.08
N LEU A 143 23.45 -4.15 -1.82
CA LEU A 143 22.78 -4.14 -0.52
C LEU A 143 23.10 -5.40 0.33
N TYR A 144 23.59 -6.45 -0.29
CA TYR A 144 24.01 -7.65 0.40
C TYR A 144 25.52 -7.61 0.64
N PRO A 145 25.98 -7.82 1.89
CA PRO A 145 27.40 -7.97 2.16
C PRO A 145 27.93 -9.15 1.35
N HIS A 146 29.09 -8.96 0.72
CA HIS A 146 29.82 -10.07 0.14
C HIS A 146 30.22 -11.01 1.28
N ILE A 147 29.61 -12.17 1.32
CA ILE A 147 30.14 -13.28 2.09
C ILE A 147 31.21 -13.87 1.19
N ASP A 148 32.42 -13.39 1.33
CA ASP A 148 33.61 -14.05 0.83
C ASP A 148 33.77 -15.34 1.66
N GLY A 149 33.31 -16.42 1.07
CA GLY A 149 33.48 -17.73 1.63
C GLY A 149 34.47 -18.52 0.80
#